data_9a4340b3064b1e72f0a8bb04d58184c7
#
_entry.id   9a4340b3064b1e72f0a8bb04d58184c7
#
_cell.length_a   1.000
_cell.length_b   1.000
_cell.length_c   1.000
_cell.angle_alpha   90.00
_cell.angle_beta   90.00
_cell.angle_gamma   90.00
#
_symmetry.space_group_name_H-M   'P 1'
#
loop_
_entity.id
_entity.type
_entity.pdbx_description
1 polymer ?
#
loop_
_entity_poly.entity_id
_entity_poly.type
_entity_poly.pdbx_seq_one_letter_code
_entity_poly.pdbx_strand_id
1 'polypeptide(L)'
;MGRVTSDCRVLSLAPTRAWELLVGSALALEMVPPLQSRRLREGAAFLGIVCIAFSITMFTDTTHFPGINAILPCAGAGLIIHAGQGGGSLVGRVLSWRPVVFIGLISYSLYLWHWPLLVFARYLSPEPLSVSSAMAVLAFSGIIATLSWRFVERPFRKAKQTREDEVVFSRKSIFSASATATATTLVFGFGVVASSGIPSRNPSVEALIAGPEFDAIERLSDCDPYSLDVDEIRAHCSFGDEDAEQTIVVWGDSHALAWHPVFARYVRDHGMKGILLATTGCPPLVGVFQLDTRNESNKCRVGIADEFENIAVGFDPVAVFLVSRWSIYNRGWISNGFLHGDTHYLSDAELTSATAEDAQQVFARALSRTVDALRKHGIAVVLVKTVPVLADSPTDLYWSEKRGRRVETVLAEHLDWQRHGLAQFKQLVDGRDVLALDPTPVLCPSSQCRYRDEEGFYYRDDNHLSRYGSSVVYAGLREQLEAISEAIRR
;
A
#
# COMPACT_ATOMS: atom_id res chain seq x y z
N MET A 1 3.66 -4.66 -5.32
CA MET A 1 2.34 -5.32 -5.15
C MET A 1 2.08 -5.43 -3.65
N GLY A 2 1.29 -4.50 -3.09
CA GLY A 2 0.98 -4.48 -1.67
C GLY A 2 0.36 -5.80 -1.21
N ARG A 3 0.89 -6.37 -0.16
CA ARG A 3 0.23 -7.46 0.57
C ARG A 3 -1.11 -6.91 1.08
N VAL A 4 -2.18 -7.25 0.39
CA VAL A 4 -3.53 -7.16 0.95
C VAL A 4 -3.50 -8.00 2.21
N THR A 5 -3.73 -7.38 3.35
CA THR A 5 -3.74 -8.03 4.66
C THR A 5 -4.64 -9.27 4.61
N SER A 6 -4.28 -10.31 5.35
CA SER A 6 -4.96 -11.62 5.36
C SER A 6 -6.48 -11.50 5.61
N ASP A 7 -6.92 -10.49 6.32
CA ASP A 7 -8.33 -10.25 6.63
C ASP A 7 -9.16 -9.74 5.45
N CYS A 8 -8.62 -8.86 4.59
CA CYS A 8 -9.29 -8.49 3.36
C CYS A 8 -9.45 -9.67 2.40
N ARG A 9 -8.52 -10.64 2.41
CA ARG A 9 -8.64 -11.85 1.59
C ARG A 9 -9.74 -12.79 2.09
N VAL A 10 -9.87 -12.97 3.40
CA VAL A 10 -10.91 -13.84 3.97
C VAL A 10 -12.30 -13.23 3.76
N LEU A 11 -12.46 -11.93 3.96
CA LEU A 11 -13.73 -11.22 3.74
C LEU A 11 -14.13 -11.12 2.26
N SER A 12 -13.15 -11.24 1.33
CA SER A 12 -13.40 -11.22 -0.12
C SER A 12 -13.67 -12.61 -0.71
N LEU A 13 -13.58 -13.68 0.09
CA LEU A 13 -13.84 -15.04 -0.39
C LEU A 13 -15.35 -15.24 -0.64
N ALA A 14 -15.67 -15.92 -1.75
CA ALA A 14 -17.05 -16.20 -2.13
C ALA A 14 -17.90 -16.86 -1.01
N PRO A 15 -17.38 -17.79 -0.17
CA PRO A 15 -18.17 -18.36 0.92
C PRO A 15 -18.61 -17.34 1.97
N THR A 16 -17.80 -16.35 2.30
CA THR A 16 -18.13 -15.34 3.34
C THR A 16 -19.23 -14.37 2.89
N ARG A 17 -19.48 -14.27 1.58
CA ARG A 17 -20.52 -13.42 0.96
C ARG A 17 -21.72 -14.20 0.44
N ALA A 18 -21.67 -15.54 0.48
CA ALA A 18 -22.74 -16.40 -0.04
C ALA A 18 -24.09 -16.14 0.64
N TRP A 19 -24.09 -15.76 1.92
CA TRP A 19 -25.31 -15.46 2.68
C TRP A 19 -26.08 -14.26 2.10
N GLU A 20 -25.40 -13.27 1.51
CA GLU A 20 -26.03 -12.11 0.84
C GLU A 20 -26.95 -12.57 -0.31
N LEU A 21 -26.48 -13.58 -1.08
CA LEU A 21 -27.25 -14.19 -2.16
C LEU A 21 -28.33 -15.16 -1.64
N LEU A 22 -28.05 -15.86 -0.51
CA LEU A 22 -28.97 -16.80 0.08
C LEU A 22 -30.24 -16.12 0.60
N VAL A 23 -30.19 -14.87 1.06
CA VAL A 23 -31.37 -14.08 1.44
C VAL A 23 -32.34 -13.97 0.24
N GLY A 24 -31.83 -13.60 -0.94
CA GLY A 24 -32.65 -13.55 -2.15
C GLY A 24 -33.19 -14.91 -2.58
N SER A 25 -32.37 -15.95 -2.45
CA SER A 25 -32.77 -17.33 -2.79
C SER A 25 -33.86 -17.86 -1.84
N ALA A 26 -33.76 -17.59 -0.55
CA ALA A 26 -34.78 -17.98 0.44
C ALA A 26 -36.12 -17.31 0.17
N LEU A 27 -36.11 -16.04 -0.22
CA LEU A 27 -37.31 -15.32 -0.63
C LEU A 27 -37.90 -15.89 -1.93
N ALA A 28 -37.04 -16.20 -2.92
CA ALA A 28 -37.49 -16.79 -4.18
C ALA A 28 -38.07 -18.19 -4.06
N LEU A 29 -37.66 -18.97 -3.02
CA LEU A 29 -38.19 -20.26 -2.68
C LEU A 29 -39.44 -20.18 -1.76
N GLU A 30 -39.93 -18.98 -1.51
CA GLU A 30 -41.09 -18.73 -0.63
C GLU A 30 -40.96 -19.33 0.80
N MET A 31 -39.68 -19.41 1.29
CA MET A 31 -39.40 -19.92 2.63
C MET A 31 -39.98 -19.00 3.74
N VAL A 32 -40.27 -17.74 3.40
CA VAL A 32 -40.94 -16.76 4.26
C VAL A 32 -42.32 -16.48 3.67
N PRO A 33 -43.41 -16.65 4.43
CA PRO A 33 -44.75 -16.43 3.91
C PRO A 33 -44.96 -14.97 3.51
N PRO A 34 -45.66 -14.70 2.39
CA PRO A 34 -45.84 -13.33 1.88
C PRO A 34 -46.68 -12.46 2.84
N LEU A 35 -46.36 -11.18 2.89
CA LEU A 35 -47.06 -10.23 3.73
C LEU A 35 -48.49 -9.98 3.22
N GLN A 36 -49.47 -10.39 3.97
CA GLN A 36 -50.91 -10.31 3.61
C GLN A 36 -51.42 -8.84 3.72
N SER A 37 -51.03 -8.14 4.77
CA SER A 37 -51.50 -6.77 5.01
C SER A 37 -50.81 -5.74 4.13
N ARG A 38 -51.59 -4.88 3.48
CA ARG A 38 -51.05 -3.75 2.71
C ARG A 38 -50.20 -2.82 3.57
N ARG A 39 -50.60 -2.57 4.84
CA ARG A 39 -49.81 -1.69 5.75
C ARG A 39 -48.45 -2.30 6.07
N LEU A 40 -48.38 -3.62 6.27
CA LEU A 40 -47.13 -4.32 6.53
C LEU A 40 -46.21 -4.27 5.28
N ARG A 41 -46.77 -4.43 4.07
CA ARG A 41 -45.98 -4.32 2.82
C ARG A 41 -45.41 -2.91 2.61
N GLU A 42 -46.25 -1.88 2.83
CA GLU A 42 -45.78 -0.49 2.72
C GLU A 42 -44.71 -0.17 3.76
N GLY A 43 -44.92 -0.61 5.03
CA GLY A 43 -43.93 -0.41 6.10
C GLY A 43 -42.62 -1.16 5.85
N ALA A 44 -42.67 -2.39 5.40
CA ALA A 44 -41.48 -3.18 5.06
C ALA A 44 -40.71 -2.58 3.87
N ALA A 45 -41.43 -2.17 2.80
CA ALA A 45 -40.80 -1.55 1.65
C ALA A 45 -40.16 -0.18 1.99
N PHE A 46 -40.83 0.63 2.81
CA PHE A 46 -40.30 1.90 3.28
C PHE A 46 -39.06 1.70 4.18
N LEU A 47 -39.13 0.79 5.16
CA LEU A 47 -37.99 0.46 6.01
C LEU A 47 -36.81 -0.04 5.17
N GLY A 48 -37.08 -0.85 4.14
CA GLY A 48 -36.05 -1.33 3.21
C GLY A 48 -35.31 -0.19 2.49
N ILE A 49 -36.05 0.82 1.99
CA ILE A 49 -35.45 2.03 1.39
C ILE A 49 -34.64 2.80 2.42
N VAL A 50 -35.14 2.97 3.63
CA VAL A 50 -34.41 3.69 4.70
C VAL A 50 -33.10 2.96 5.05
N CYS A 51 -33.09 1.65 5.18
CA CYS A 51 -31.87 0.87 5.43
C CYS A 51 -30.82 1.07 4.31
N ILE A 52 -31.24 1.02 3.05
CA ILE A 52 -30.35 1.22 1.91
C ILE A 52 -29.84 2.66 1.87
N ALA A 53 -30.72 3.66 2.00
CA ALA A 53 -30.36 5.07 1.99
C ALA A 53 -29.40 5.42 3.13
N PHE A 54 -29.64 4.90 4.33
CA PHE A 54 -28.75 5.05 5.47
C PHE A 54 -27.36 4.47 5.17
N SER A 55 -27.30 3.26 4.61
CA SER A 55 -26.02 2.64 4.25
C SER A 55 -25.24 3.49 3.24
N ILE A 56 -25.90 4.03 2.21
CA ILE A 56 -25.27 4.87 1.17
C ILE A 56 -24.74 6.19 1.76
N THR A 57 -25.44 6.78 2.75
CA THR A 57 -25.08 8.11 3.26
C THR A 57 -24.13 8.07 4.45
N MET A 58 -24.18 7.00 5.27
CA MET A 58 -23.42 6.91 6.52
C MET A 58 -22.16 6.08 6.43
N PHE A 59 -22.07 5.15 5.46
CA PHE A 59 -20.85 4.37 5.30
C PHE A 59 -19.77 5.23 4.62
N THR A 60 -18.58 5.18 5.19
CA THR A 60 -17.38 5.89 4.74
C THR A 60 -16.28 4.89 4.40
N ASP A 61 -15.18 5.37 3.86
CA ASP A 61 -14.02 4.54 3.52
C ASP A 61 -13.41 3.83 4.74
N THR A 62 -13.67 4.35 5.96
CA THR A 62 -13.24 3.74 7.23
C THR A 62 -14.24 2.70 7.76
N THR A 63 -15.42 2.55 7.15
CA THR A 63 -16.42 1.57 7.55
C THR A 63 -15.97 0.18 7.12
N HIS A 64 -15.83 -0.76 8.08
CA HIS A 64 -15.50 -2.16 7.78
C HIS A 64 -16.60 -2.80 6.93
N PHE A 65 -16.37 -2.83 5.61
CA PHE A 65 -17.31 -3.40 4.65
C PHE A 65 -16.56 -4.37 3.71
N PRO A 66 -17.13 -5.56 3.43
CA PRO A 66 -18.44 -6.09 3.83
C PRO A 66 -18.57 -6.42 5.32
N GLY A 67 -18.47 -7.51 5.86
CA GLY A 67 -18.66 -7.88 7.27
C GLY A 67 -20.09 -7.62 7.79
N ILE A 68 -20.22 -7.29 9.08
CA ILE A 68 -21.52 -7.11 9.75
C ILE A 68 -22.32 -5.94 9.18
N ASN A 69 -21.64 -4.91 8.65
CA ASN A 69 -22.27 -3.74 8.05
C ASN A 69 -23.01 -4.07 6.74
N ALA A 70 -22.69 -5.19 6.07
CA ALA A 70 -23.43 -5.65 4.90
C ALA A 70 -24.85 -6.13 5.23
N ILE A 71 -25.15 -6.45 6.50
CA ILE A 71 -26.49 -6.89 6.93
C ILE A 71 -27.53 -5.81 6.63
N LEU A 72 -27.20 -4.54 6.88
CA LEU A 72 -28.17 -3.46 6.75
C LEU A 72 -28.67 -3.25 5.31
N PRO A 73 -27.83 -3.08 4.29
CA PRO A 73 -28.30 -2.95 2.90
C PRO A 73 -28.90 -4.26 2.36
N CYS A 74 -28.39 -5.44 2.77
CA CYS A 74 -28.94 -6.72 2.35
C CYS A 74 -30.34 -6.97 2.94
N ALA A 75 -30.54 -6.67 4.23
CA ALA A 75 -31.86 -6.72 4.85
C ALA A 75 -32.82 -5.72 4.21
N GLY A 76 -32.35 -4.52 3.90
CA GLY A 76 -33.12 -3.51 3.17
C GLY A 76 -33.61 -4.01 1.81
N ALA A 77 -32.73 -4.60 1.02
CA ALA A 77 -33.08 -5.23 -0.27
C ALA A 77 -34.06 -6.39 -0.08
N GLY A 78 -33.82 -7.27 0.90
CA GLY A 78 -34.70 -8.37 1.24
C GLY A 78 -36.11 -7.92 1.61
N LEU A 79 -36.24 -6.87 2.42
CA LEU A 79 -37.54 -6.29 2.82
C LEU A 79 -38.32 -5.74 1.61
N ILE A 80 -37.66 -5.07 0.67
CA ILE A 80 -38.29 -4.56 -0.56
C ILE A 80 -38.78 -5.71 -1.42
N ILE A 81 -37.96 -6.74 -1.62
CA ILE A 81 -38.30 -7.92 -2.42
C ILE A 81 -39.48 -8.65 -1.77
N HIS A 82 -39.42 -8.89 -0.46
CA HIS A 82 -40.48 -9.57 0.27
C HIS A 82 -41.82 -8.81 0.27
N ALA A 83 -41.74 -7.48 0.40
CA ALA A 83 -42.95 -6.64 0.29
C ALA A 83 -43.58 -6.70 -1.11
N GLY A 84 -42.78 -6.93 -2.16
CA GLY A 84 -43.24 -7.09 -3.53
C GLY A 84 -43.99 -8.42 -3.81
N GLN A 85 -43.67 -9.50 -3.07
CA GLN A 85 -44.27 -10.83 -3.29
C GLN A 85 -45.78 -10.86 -2.97
N GLY A 86 -46.20 -10.13 -1.96
CA GLY A 86 -47.61 -10.12 -1.49
C GLY A 86 -48.54 -9.15 -2.24
N GLY A 87 -48.03 -8.43 -3.26
CA GLY A 87 -48.76 -7.41 -4.02
C GLY A 87 -48.07 -6.07 -4.04
N GLY A 88 -48.65 -5.08 -4.74
CA GLY A 88 -48.01 -3.79 -4.96
C GLY A 88 -47.85 -2.93 -3.72
N SER A 89 -46.70 -2.24 -3.61
CA SER A 89 -46.44 -1.13 -2.69
C SER A 89 -46.14 0.16 -3.46
N LEU A 90 -46.14 1.33 -2.79
CA LEU A 90 -45.71 2.58 -3.40
C LEU A 90 -44.26 2.51 -3.88
N VAL A 91 -43.38 1.98 -3.04
CA VAL A 91 -41.97 1.73 -3.41
C VAL A 91 -41.88 0.80 -4.62
N GLY A 92 -42.60 -0.33 -4.61
CA GLY A 92 -42.66 -1.26 -5.74
C GLY A 92 -43.15 -0.59 -7.04
N ARG A 93 -44.10 0.34 -6.95
CA ARG A 93 -44.60 1.10 -8.12
C ARG A 93 -43.51 2.00 -8.69
N VAL A 94 -42.76 2.71 -7.84
CA VAL A 94 -41.63 3.56 -8.28
C VAL A 94 -40.52 2.68 -8.91
N LEU A 95 -40.18 1.56 -8.27
CA LEU A 95 -39.16 0.63 -8.78
C LEU A 95 -39.59 -0.09 -10.07
N SER A 96 -40.91 -0.18 -10.33
CA SER A 96 -41.46 -0.73 -11.58
C SER A 96 -41.51 0.28 -12.74
N TRP A 97 -41.04 1.49 -12.54
CA TRP A 97 -40.97 2.47 -13.61
C TRP A 97 -39.95 2.05 -14.67
N ARG A 98 -40.30 2.13 -15.96
CA ARG A 98 -39.53 1.60 -17.07
C ARG A 98 -38.02 1.97 -17.05
N PRO A 99 -37.62 3.24 -16.78
CA PRO A 99 -36.19 3.56 -16.70
C PRO A 99 -35.48 2.87 -15.54
N VAL A 100 -36.12 2.76 -14.36
CA VAL A 100 -35.55 2.08 -13.20
C VAL A 100 -35.37 0.60 -13.46
N VAL A 101 -36.38 -0.05 -14.06
CA VAL A 101 -36.31 -1.46 -14.48
C VAL A 101 -35.22 -1.65 -15.52
N PHE A 102 -35.06 -0.72 -16.47
CA PHE A 102 -33.98 -0.79 -17.47
C PHE A 102 -32.59 -0.72 -16.81
N ILE A 103 -32.36 0.19 -15.86
CA ILE A 103 -31.11 0.26 -15.08
C ILE A 103 -30.88 -1.10 -14.37
N GLY A 104 -31.91 -1.67 -13.75
CA GLY A 104 -31.83 -3.00 -13.13
C GLY A 104 -31.44 -4.10 -14.10
N LEU A 105 -31.98 -4.06 -15.33
CA LEU A 105 -31.67 -5.06 -16.35
C LEU A 105 -30.22 -5.02 -16.84
N ILE A 106 -29.62 -3.82 -16.92
CA ILE A 106 -28.22 -3.65 -17.35
C ILE A 106 -27.24 -3.62 -16.16
N SER A 107 -27.71 -3.71 -14.91
CA SER A 107 -26.92 -3.46 -13.70
C SER A 107 -25.69 -4.36 -13.59
N TYR A 108 -25.81 -5.63 -13.94
CA TYR A 108 -24.69 -6.60 -13.94
C TYR A 108 -23.63 -6.22 -14.98
N SER A 109 -24.04 -5.96 -16.22
CA SER A 109 -23.14 -5.50 -17.26
C SER A 109 -22.52 -4.14 -16.90
N LEU A 110 -23.28 -3.22 -16.28
CA LEU A 110 -22.77 -1.94 -15.80
C LEU A 110 -21.72 -2.10 -14.70
N TYR A 111 -21.95 -3.01 -13.74
CA TYR A 111 -21.00 -3.36 -12.72
C TYR A 111 -19.66 -3.86 -13.32
N LEU A 112 -19.71 -4.69 -14.35
CA LEU A 112 -18.50 -5.20 -14.98
C LEU A 112 -17.71 -4.14 -15.76
N TRP A 113 -18.40 -3.19 -16.41
CA TRP A 113 -17.77 -2.21 -17.30
C TRP A 113 -17.41 -0.88 -16.66
N HIS A 114 -18.17 -0.40 -15.66
CA HIS A 114 -17.95 0.95 -15.09
C HIS A 114 -16.55 1.11 -14.47
N TRP A 115 -16.08 0.10 -13.73
CA TRP A 115 -14.80 0.17 -13.04
C TRP A 115 -13.61 0.21 -13.99
N PRO A 116 -13.43 -0.72 -14.92
CA PRO A 116 -12.35 -0.63 -15.91
C PRO A 116 -12.35 0.70 -16.68
N LEU A 117 -13.52 1.15 -17.14
CA LEU A 117 -13.62 2.40 -17.91
C LEU A 117 -13.22 3.62 -17.05
N LEU A 118 -13.63 3.65 -15.77
CA LEU A 118 -13.27 4.73 -14.85
C LEU A 118 -11.77 4.71 -14.54
N VAL A 119 -11.20 3.54 -14.30
CA VAL A 119 -9.76 3.38 -14.04
C VAL A 119 -8.94 3.83 -15.26
N PHE A 120 -9.29 3.36 -16.47
CA PHE A 120 -8.60 3.81 -17.68
C PHE A 120 -8.78 5.30 -17.96
N ALA A 121 -9.96 5.85 -17.73
CA ALA A 121 -10.19 7.29 -17.88
C ALA A 121 -9.32 8.12 -16.92
N ARG A 122 -9.22 7.69 -15.66
CA ARG A 122 -8.32 8.32 -14.66
C ARG A 122 -6.86 8.17 -15.06
N TYR A 123 -6.47 6.98 -15.51
CA TYR A 123 -5.10 6.71 -15.91
C TYR A 123 -4.67 7.53 -17.13
N LEU A 124 -5.56 7.75 -18.09
CA LEU A 124 -5.29 8.52 -19.30
C LEU A 124 -5.47 10.04 -19.13
N SER A 125 -6.11 10.48 -18.06
CA SER A 125 -6.32 11.92 -17.80
C SER A 125 -5.05 12.57 -17.24
N PRO A 126 -4.62 13.73 -17.81
CA PRO A 126 -3.50 14.49 -17.25
C PRO A 126 -3.81 15.11 -15.87
N GLU A 127 -5.09 15.31 -15.55
CA GLU A 127 -5.56 15.87 -14.28
C GLU A 127 -6.66 15.01 -13.65
N PRO A 128 -7.01 15.20 -12.37
CA PRO A 128 -8.16 14.54 -11.76
C PRO A 128 -9.42 14.79 -12.62
N LEU A 129 -10.21 13.73 -12.83
CA LEU A 129 -11.40 13.82 -13.67
C LEU A 129 -12.35 14.92 -13.16
N SER A 130 -12.64 15.89 -14.01
CA SER A 130 -13.71 16.85 -13.73
C SER A 130 -15.05 16.13 -13.61
N VAL A 131 -16.03 16.76 -12.94
CA VAL A 131 -17.39 16.22 -12.81
C VAL A 131 -17.99 15.89 -14.19
N SER A 132 -17.78 16.77 -15.18
CA SER A 132 -18.27 16.55 -16.55
C SER A 132 -17.62 15.33 -17.23
N SER A 133 -16.31 15.17 -17.06
CA SER A 133 -15.59 13.99 -17.59
C SER A 133 -16.03 12.70 -16.89
N ALA A 134 -16.22 12.73 -15.57
CA ALA A 134 -16.72 11.58 -14.82
C ALA A 134 -18.16 11.20 -15.26
N MET A 135 -19.02 12.17 -15.49
CA MET A 135 -20.36 11.93 -16.02
C MET A 135 -20.34 11.38 -17.45
N ALA A 136 -19.41 11.84 -18.30
CA ALA A 136 -19.24 11.30 -19.64
C ALA A 136 -18.78 9.84 -19.60
N VAL A 137 -17.83 9.48 -18.71
CA VAL A 137 -17.40 8.09 -18.50
C VAL A 137 -18.55 7.22 -17.99
N LEU A 138 -19.36 7.74 -17.07
CA LEU A 138 -20.53 7.02 -16.56
C LEU A 138 -21.57 6.78 -17.67
N ALA A 139 -21.87 7.80 -18.49
CA ALA A 139 -22.78 7.68 -19.63
C ALA A 139 -22.24 6.66 -20.66
N PHE A 140 -20.95 6.71 -20.97
CA PHE A 140 -20.29 5.74 -21.86
C PHE A 140 -20.34 4.33 -21.28
N SER A 141 -20.13 4.18 -19.97
CA SER A 141 -20.29 2.88 -19.27
C SER A 141 -21.72 2.33 -19.43
N GLY A 142 -22.74 3.20 -19.34
CA GLY A 142 -24.13 2.83 -19.58
C GLY A 142 -24.39 2.34 -21.03
N ILE A 143 -23.77 2.97 -22.01
CA ILE A 143 -23.86 2.54 -23.42
C ILE A 143 -23.23 1.16 -23.60
N ILE A 144 -21.98 0.97 -23.13
CA ILE A 144 -21.26 -0.30 -23.22
C ILE A 144 -22.02 -1.40 -22.47
N ALA A 145 -22.52 -1.10 -21.26
CA ALA A 145 -23.33 -2.03 -20.48
C ALA A 145 -24.61 -2.46 -21.22
N THR A 146 -25.27 -1.51 -21.89
CA THR A 146 -26.48 -1.79 -22.68
C THR A 146 -26.16 -2.70 -23.87
N LEU A 147 -25.07 -2.44 -24.59
CA LEU A 147 -24.59 -3.30 -25.68
C LEU A 147 -24.23 -4.70 -25.16
N SER A 148 -23.47 -4.76 -24.07
CA SER A 148 -23.11 -6.02 -23.42
C SER A 148 -24.34 -6.82 -22.98
N TRP A 149 -25.30 -6.15 -22.31
CA TRP A 149 -26.56 -6.79 -21.94
C TRP A 149 -27.36 -7.28 -23.15
N ARG A 150 -27.45 -6.45 -24.21
CA ARG A 150 -28.27 -6.73 -25.39
C ARG A 150 -27.72 -7.91 -26.22
N PHE A 151 -26.40 -7.93 -26.43
CA PHE A 151 -25.76 -8.84 -27.39
C PHE A 151 -25.04 -10.01 -26.71
N VAL A 152 -24.62 -9.89 -25.46
CA VAL A 152 -23.94 -10.96 -24.74
C VAL A 152 -24.89 -11.60 -23.72
N GLU A 153 -25.44 -10.85 -22.76
CA GLU A 153 -26.17 -11.44 -21.64
C GLU A 153 -27.58 -11.95 -22.03
N ARG A 154 -28.35 -11.13 -22.75
CA ARG A 154 -29.73 -11.43 -23.08
C ARG A 154 -29.92 -12.69 -23.95
N PRO A 155 -29.07 -13.02 -24.95
CA PRO A 155 -29.20 -14.24 -25.71
C PRO A 155 -29.12 -15.52 -24.85
N PHE A 156 -28.23 -15.54 -23.87
CA PHE A 156 -28.07 -16.70 -22.99
C PHE A 156 -29.21 -16.83 -21.96
N ARG A 157 -29.83 -15.71 -21.54
CA ARG A 157 -31.01 -15.75 -20.66
C ARG A 157 -32.26 -16.24 -21.37
N LYS A 158 -32.46 -15.92 -22.64
CA LYS A 158 -33.65 -16.31 -23.42
C LYS A 158 -33.66 -17.77 -23.82
N ALA A 159 -32.53 -18.44 -23.91
CA ALA A 159 -32.43 -19.84 -24.34
C ALA A 159 -33.25 -20.83 -23.44
N LYS A 160 -33.79 -20.36 -22.30
CA LYS A 160 -34.56 -21.18 -21.36
C LYS A 160 -36.09 -21.01 -21.46
N GLN A 161 -36.60 -20.12 -22.32
CA GLN A 161 -38.01 -19.74 -22.31
C GLN A 161 -38.77 -19.98 -23.64
N THR A 162 -38.14 -20.49 -24.69
CA THR A 162 -38.83 -20.74 -25.97
C THR A 162 -39.17 -22.23 -26.12
N ARG A 163 -40.43 -22.47 -26.55
CA ARG A 163 -41.00 -23.78 -26.88
C ARG A 163 -40.06 -24.62 -27.75
N GLU A 164 -40.14 -25.89 -27.62
CA GLU A 164 -39.47 -27.07 -28.12
C GLU A 164 -38.69 -27.06 -29.48
N ASP A 165 -38.72 -26.01 -30.29
CA ASP A 165 -38.20 -26.04 -31.66
C ASP A 165 -37.04 -25.08 -32.02
N GLU A 166 -36.55 -24.23 -31.11
CA GLU A 166 -35.36 -23.39 -31.36
C GLU A 166 -34.34 -23.47 -30.23
N VAL A 167 -33.52 -24.49 -30.21
CA VAL A 167 -32.31 -24.54 -29.39
C VAL A 167 -31.26 -23.69 -30.07
N VAL A 168 -31.20 -22.39 -29.75
CA VAL A 168 -30.21 -21.45 -30.33
C VAL A 168 -28.77 -21.86 -29.97
N PHE A 169 -28.56 -22.51 -28.79
CA PHE A 169 -27.24 -23.06 -28.42
C PHE A 169 -27.39 -24.36 -27.62
N SER A 170 -26.67 -25.41 -28.07
CA SER A 170 -26.59 -26.66 -27.31
C SER A 170 -25.76 -26.47 -26.03
N ARG A 171 -26.02 -27.28 -24.97
CA ARG A 171 -25.18 -27.27 -23.77
C ARG A 171 -23.70 -27.46 -24.11
N LYS A 172 -23.37 -28.37 -25.04
CA LYS A 172 -22.00 -28.62 -25.50
C LYS A 172 -21.37 -27.35 -26.09
N SER A 173 -22.11 -26.62 -26.93
CA SER A 173 -21.64 -25.38 -27.55
C SER A 173 -21.36 -24.28 -26.51
N ILE A 174 -22.23 -24.12 -25.52
CA ILE A 174 -22.03 -23.14 -24.45
C ILE A 174 -20.78 -23.47 -23.60
N PHE A 175 -20.66 -24.76 -23.19
CA PHE A 175 -19.50 -25.18 -22.41
C PHE A 175 -18.19 -25.08 -23.20
N SER A 176 -18.21 -25.47 -24.47
CA SER A 176 -17.05 -25.37 -25.38
C SER A 176 -16.63 -23.89 -25.53
N ALA A 177 -17.57 -23.00 -25.85
CA ALA A 177 -17.29 -21.57 -25.99
C ALA A 177 -16.75 -20.95 -24.71
N SER A 178 -17.36 -21.28 -23.55
CA SER A 178 -16.87 -20.81 -22.23
C SER A 178 -15.46 -21.34 -21.93
N ALA A 179 -15.22 -22.63 -22.14
CA ALA A 179 -13.90 -23.23 -21.92
C ALA A 179 -12.84 -22.59 -22.82
N THR A 180 -13.17 -22.39 -24.13
CA THR A 180 -12.25 -21.71 -25.05
C THR A 180 -11.96 -20.27 -24.62
N ALA A 181 -12.97 -19.50 -24.30
CA ALA A 181 -12.80 -18.13 -23.83
C ALA A 181 -11.95 -18.05 -22.55
N THR A 182 -12.25 -18.94 -21.58
CA THR A 182 -11.47 -19.03 -20.34
C THR A 182 -10.02 -19.41 -20.62
N ALA A 183 -9.78 -20.44 -21.43
CA ALA A 183 -8.42 -20.87 -21.78
C ALA A 183 -7.65 -19.75 -22.51
N THR A 184 -8.28 -19.05 -23.45
CA THR A 184 -7.66 -17.93 -24.16
C THR A 184 -7.28 -16.80 -23.19
N THR A 185 -8.17 -16.45 -22.28
CA THR A 185 -7.91 -15.40 -21.27
C THR A 185 -6.77 -15.81 -20.34
N LEU A 186 -6.76 -17.07 -19.88
CA LEU A 186 -5.68 -17.59 -19.00
C LEU A 186 -4.34 -17.63 -19.73
N VAL A 187 -4.29 -18.11 -20.98
CA VAL A 187 -3.05 -18.15 -21.79
C VAL A 187 -2.52 -16.73 -22.02
N PHE A 188 -3.40 -15.79 -22.38
CA PHE A 188 -3.00 -14.41 -22.58
C PHE A 188 -2.51 -13.78 -21.26
N GLY A 189 -3.27 -13.92 -20.19
CA GLY A 189 -2.89 -13.39 -18.87
C GLY A 189 -1.59 -13.98 -18.36
N PHE A 190 -1.42 -15.30 -18.47
CA PHE A 190 -0.17 -15.97 -18.11
C PHE A 190 0.99 -15.49 -19.00
N GLY A 191 0.77 -15.35 -20.30
CA GLY A 191 1.78 -14.81 -21.23
C GLY A 191 2.25 -13.40 -20.83
N VAL A 192 1.31 -12.52 -20.46
CA VAL A 192 1.64 -11.17 -19.99
C VAL A 192 2.43 -11.21 -18.67
N VAL A 193 2.02 -12.05 -17.71
CA VAL A 193 2.74 -12.21 -16.43
C VAL A 193 4.13 -12.82 -16.65
N ALA A 194 4.23 -13.89 -17.43
CA ALA A 194 5.50 -14.56 -17.73
C ALA A 194 6.51 -13.66 -18.49
N SER A 195 5.99 -12.72 -19.31
CA SER A 195 6.80 -11.73 -20.00
C SER A 195 7.01 -10.43 -19.22
N SER A 196 6.70 -10.42 -17.92
CA SER A 196 6.82 -9.21 -17.08
C SER A 196 6.14 -7.97 -17.67
N GLY A 197 4.96 -8.15 -18.30
CA GLY A 197 4.15 -7.07 -18.84
C GLY A 197 4.52 -6.62 -20.28
N ILE A 198 5.24 -7.46 -21.04
CA ILE A 198 5.72 -7.16 -22.39
C ILE A 198 6.63 -5.92 -22.39
N PRO A 199 7.83 -6.02 -21.78
CA PRO A 199 8.78 -4.90 -21.62
C PRO A 199 9.13 -4.22 -22.95
N SER A 200 9.29 -5.00 -24.01
CA SER A 200 9.66 -4.50 -25.35
C SER A 200 8.72 -3.43 -25.95
N ARG A 201 7.51 -3.26 -25.37
CA ARG A 201 6.59 -2.19 -25.82
C ARG A 201 7.06 -0.77 -25.41
N ASN A 202 7.96 -0.66 -24.42
CA ASN A 202 8.48 0.59 -23.91
C ASN A 202 9.99 0.49 -23.57
N PRO A 203 10.85 0.37 -24.59
CA PRO A 203 12.29 0.14 -24.38
C PRO A 203 12.98 1.21 -23.52
N SER A 204 12.52 2.46 -23.59
CA SER A 204 13.08 3.56 -22.81
C SER A 204 12.78 3.44 -21.31
N VAL A 205 11.61 2.95 -20.94
CA VAL A 205 11.26 2.70 -19.54
C VAL A 205 11.96 1.46 -19.03
N GLU A 206 12.03 0.43 -19.88
CA GLU A 206 12.75 -0.80 -19.55
C GLU A 206 14.23 -0.52 -19.27
N ALA A 207 14.88 0.30 -20.09
CA ALA A 207 16.27 0.71 -19.86
C ALA A 207 16.46 1.48 -18.54
N LEU A 208 15.46 2.25 -18.12
CA LEU A 208 15.48 2.98 -16.84
C LEU A 208 15.19 2.06 -15.62
N ILE A 209 14.46 0.94 -15.83
CA ILE A 209 14.10 -0.02 -14.78
C ILE A 209 15.12 -1.18 -14.71
N ALA A 210 15.64 -1.62 -15.87
CA ALA A 210 16.44 -2.84 -16.01
C ALA A 210 17.93 -2.65 -15.63
N GLY A 211 18.19 -1.94 -14.53
CA GLY A 211 19.52 -2.06 -13.90
C GLY A 211 19.71 -3.50 -13.35
N PRO A 212 20.93 -4.07 -13.37
CA PRO A 212 21.22 -5.45 -12.91
C PRO A 212 21.04 -5.68 -11.39
N GLU A 213 20.08 -5.08 -10.76
CA GLU A 213 20.12 -4.54 -9.41
C GLU A 213 19.10 -5.07 -8.44
N PHE A 214 18.04 -5.74 -8.92
CA PHE A 214 16.98 -6.26 -8.06
C PHE A 214 17.44 -7.44 -7.19
N ASP A 215 18.35 -8.27 -7.69
CA ASP A 215 18.72 -9.54 -7.05
C ASP A 215 19.66 -9.39 -5.84
N ALA A 216 20.41 -8.28 -5.74
CA ALA A 216 21.37 -8.09 -4.65
C ALA A 216 20.70 -7.70 -3.32
N ILE A 217 19.57 -7.03 -3.37
CA ILE A 217 18.81 -6.59 -2.18
C ILE A 217 18.02 -7.77 -1.58
N GLU A 218 17.59 -8.73 -2.40
CA GLU A 218 16.88 -9.92 -1.89
C GLU A 218 17.74 -10.75 -0.94
N ARG A 219 19.04 -10.88 -1.20
CA ARG A 219 19.96 -11.62 -0.33
C ARG A 219 20.25 -10.95 1.02
N LEU A 220 20.10 -9.63 1.09
CA LEU A 220 20.30 -8.84 2.31
C LEU A 220 19.01 -8.72 3.15
N SER A 221 17.87 -9.15 2.62
CA SER A 221 16.60 -9.17 3.38
C SER A 221 16.62 -10.14 4.57
N ASP A 222 17.60 -11.01 4.60
CA ASP A 222 17.81 -12.00 5.66
C ASP A 222 18.68 -11.46 6.82
N CYS A 223 19.18 -10.22 6.72
CA CYS A 223 19.96 -9.55 7.77
C CYS A 223 19.07 -8.98 8.88
N ASP A 224 18.16 -9.80 9.38
CA ASP A 224 17.23 -9.44 10.44
C ASP A 224 17.80 -9.81 11.80
N PRO A 225 18.17 -8.82 12.65
CA PRO A 225 18.74 -9.07 13.98
C PRO A 225 17.81 -9.83 14.92
N TYR A 226 16.51 -9.97 14.57
CA TYR A 226 15.56 -10.76 15.36
C TYR A 226 15.60 -12.26 15.04
N SER A 227 16.21 -12.66 13.93
CA SER A 227 16.21 -14.03 13.45
C SER A 227 17.60 -14.67 13.45
N LEU A 228 18.67 -13.89 13.56
CA LEU A 228 20.05 -14.33 13.46
C LEU A 228 20.82 -14.08 14.76
N ASP A 229 21.72 -14.96 15.12
CA ASP A 229 22.71 -14.71 16.17
C ASP A 229 23.86 -13.82 15.65
N VAL A 230 24.74 -13.39 16.57
CA VAL A 230 25.84 -12.46 16.26
C VAL A 230 26.81 -13.04 15.24
N ASP A 231 27.06 -14.36 15.28
CA ASP A 231 28.00 -15.02 14.36
C ASP A 231 27.37 -15.17 12.97
N GLU A 232 26.08 -15.48 12.90
CA GLU A 232 25.31 -15.52 11.65
C GLU A 232 25.21 -14.14 11.00
N ILE A 233 24.95 -13.09 11.79
CA ILE A 233 24.98 -11.69 11.31
C ILE A 233 26.36 -11.35 10.77
N ARG A 234 27.43 -11.70 11.48
CA ARG A 234 28.79 -11.45 11.04
C ARG A 234 29.11 -12.17 9.73
N ALA A 235 28.62 -13.37 9.53
CA ALA A 235 28.88 -14.17 8.34
C ALA A 235 28.09 -13.68 7.11
N HIS A 236 26.85 -13.23 7.29
CA HIS A 236 25.93 -12.97 6.17
C HIS A 236 25.67 -11.48 5.91
N CYS A 237 25.84 -10.62 6.93
CA CYS A 237 25.46 -9.21 6.88
C CYS A 237 26.65 -8.25 6.91
N SER A 238 27.87 -8.78 6.83
CA SER A 238 29.10 -8.00 6.69
C SER A 238 29.31 -7.57 5.24
N PHE A 239 29.90 -6.40 5.07
CA PHE A 239 30.30 -5.84 3.77
C PHE A 239 31.53 -4.94 3.93
N GLY A 240 32.23 -4.69 2.81
CA GLY A 240 33.46 -3.91 2.83
C GLY A 240 34.70 -4.76 3.01
N ASP A 241 35.69 -4.26 3.72
CA ASP A 241 36.96 -4.94 3.98
C ASP A 241 36.84 -5.80 5.27
N GLU A 242 36.93 -7.12 5.13
CA GLU A 242 36.78 -8.05 6.25
C GLU A 242 37.90 -7.93 7.30
N ASP A 243 39.08 -7.50 6.86
CA ASP A 243 40.27 -7.33 7.67
C ASP A 243 40.42 -5.94 8.27
N ALA A 244 39.48 -5.03 8.01
CA ALA A 244 39.52 -3.68 8.52
C ALA A 244 39.43 -3.61 10.05
N GLU A 245 40.27 -2.76 10.64
CA GLU A 245 40.26 -2.50 12.09
C GLU A 245 38.99 -1.73 12.56
N GLN A 246 38.41 -0.91 11.68
CA GLN A 246 37.26 -0.08 12.00
C GLN A 246 35.98 -0.67 11.40
N THR A 247 34.98 -0.86 12.23
CA THR A 247 33.67 -1.35 11.84
C THR A 247 32.63 -0.27 12.03
N ILE A 248 31.72 -0.12 11.05
CA ILE A 248 30.48 0.63 11.21
C ILE A 248 29.28 -0.29 11.22
N VAL A 249 28.21 0.09 11.91
CA VAL A 249 26.92 -0.59 11.85
C VAL A 249 25.91 0.30 11.16
N VAL A 250 25.17 -0.24 10.22
CA VAL A 250 24.00 0.39 9.58
C VAL A 250 22.76 -0.29 10.14
N TRP A 251 22.01 0.39 10.98
CA TRP A 251 20.86 -0.18 11.66
C TRP A 251 19.58 0.55 11.26
N GLY A 252 18.55 -0.21 10.85
CA GLY A 252 17.29 0.40 10.47
C GLY A 252 16.20 -0.54 9.98
N ASP A 253 15.26 0.06 9.27
CA ASP A 253 14.17 -0.66 8.59
C ASP A 253 14.52 -0.98 7.11
N SER A 254 13.51 -1.15 6.27
CA SER A 254 13.71 -1.35 4.83
C SER A 254 14.49 -0.24 4.13
N HIS A 255 14.55 0.96 4.73
CA HIS A 255 15.38 2.05 4.21
C HIS A 255 16.88 1.79 4.44
N ALA A 256 17.27 1.09 5.52
CA ALA A 256 18.64 0.68 5.70
C ALA A 256 19.10 -0.28 4.59
N LEU A 257 18.23 -1.20 4.17
CA LEU A 257 18.46 -2.05 2.98
C LEU A 257 18.63 -1.20 1.71
N ALA A 258 17.78 -0.22 1.49
CA ALA A 258 17.86 0.65 0.31
C ALA A 258 19.12 1.54 0.32
N TRP A 259 19.63 1.92 1.50
CA TRP A 259 20.85 2.68 1.68
C TRP A 259 22.13 1.85 1.64
N HIS A 260 22.03 0.52 1.71
CA HIS A 260 23.20 -0.36 1.72
C HIS A 260 24.22 -0.04 0.61
N PRO A 261 23.85 0.23 -0.66
CA PRO A 261 24.84 0.56 -1.69
C PRO A 261 25.64 1.85 -1.41
N VAL A 262 25.05 2.82 -0.71
CA VAL A 262 25.73 4.04 -0.25
C VAL A 262 26.81 3.67 0.76
N PHE A 263 26.45 2.88 1.77
CA PHE A 263 27.37 2.48 2.84
C PHE A 263 28.42 1.48 2.36
N ALA A 264 28.06 0.56 1.47
CA ALA A 264 29.01 -0.36 0.85
C ALA A 264 30.12 0.36 0.09
N ARG A 265 29.78 1.49 -0.54
CA ARG A 265 30.77 2.33 -1.19
C ARG A 265 31.55 3.16 -0.19
N TYR A 266 30.89 3.72 0.81
CA TYR A 266 31.52 4.46 1.89
C TYR A 266 32.63 3.65 2.61
N VAL A 267 32.31 2.45 3.09
CA VAL A 267 33.27 1.61 3.79
C VAL A 267 34.45 1.20 2.87
N ARG A 268 34.19 0.94 1.59
CA ARG A 268 35.22 0.60 0.62
C ARG A 268 36.20 1.77 0.38
N ASP A 269 35.65 2.98 0.21
CA ASP A 269 36.46 4.17 -0.06
C ASP A 269 37.29 4.58 1.18
N HIS A 270 36.90 4.12 2.40
CA HIS A 270 37.60 4.44 3.65
C HIS A 270 38.36 3.24 4.27
N GLY A 271 38.38 2.07 3.61
CA GLY A 271 39.03 0.86 4.15
C GLY A 271 38.42 0.39 5.48
N MET A 272 37.09 0.38 5.57
CA MET A 272 36.33 -0.01 6.75
C MET A 272 35.52 -1.28 6.49
N LYS A 273 35.06 -1.91 7.57
CA LYS A 273 34.05 -2.96 7.58
C LYS A 273 32.68 -2.38 7.91
N GLY A 274 31.64 -2.90 7.26
CA GLY A 274 30.25 -2.57 7.56
C GLY A 274 29.47 -3.78 8.01
N ILE A 275 28.52 -3.60 8.92
CA ILE A 275 27.51 -4.58 9.33
C ILE A 275 26.14 -4.00 9.06
N LEU A 276 25.28 -4.72 8.35
CA LEU A 276 23.91 -4.32 8.11
C LEU A 276 22.96 -5.03 9.07
N LEU A 277 22.16 -4.26 9.80
CA LEU A 277 21.08 -4.73 10.67
C LEU A 277 19.78 -4.11 10.22
N ALA A 278 18.91 -4.89 9.58
CA ALA A 278 17.72 -4.32 8.97
C ALA A 278 16.49 -5.22 9.16
N THR A 279 15.47 -4.68 9.84
CA THR A 279 14.17 -5.32 10.00
C THR A 279 13.09 -4.50 9.30
N THR A 280 12.51 -5.03 8.23
CA THR A 280 11.49 -4.33 7.46
C THR A 280 10.32 -3.88 8.34
N GLY A 281 10.06 -2.56 8.39
CA GLY A 281 8.98 -1.95 9.15
C GLY A 281 9.25 -1.81 10.64
N CYS A 282 10.51 -1.98 11.10
CA CYS A 282 10.91 -1.76 12.48
C CYS A 282 11.95 -0.64 12.57
N PRO A 283 11.72 0.39 13.39
CA PRO A 283 12.69 1.46 13.55
C PRO A 283 13.90 1.00 14.38
N PRO A 284 15.09 1.57 14.16
CA PRO A 284 16.28 1.31 14.96
C PRO A 284 16.20 2.03 16.30
N LEU A 285 15.25 1.64 17.15
CA LEU A 285 14.97 2.28 18.43
C LEU A 285 14.83 1.24 19.54
N VAL A 286 15.55 1.46 20.65
CA VAL A 286 15.54 0.56 21.80
C VAL A 286 14.26 0.71 22.63
N GLY A 287 13.69 -0.42 23.06
CA GLY A 287 12.57 -0.48 24.00
C GLY A 287 11.24 -0.02 23.42
N VAL A 288 11.04 -0.19 22.10
CA VAL A 288 9.77 0.11 21.44
C VAL A 288 9.14 -1.13 20.85
N PHE A 289 7.85 -1.05 20.62
CA PHE A 289 7.07 -2.03 19.88
C PHE A 289 5.96 -1.33 19.08
N GLN A 290 5.43 -2.01 18.09
CA GLN A 290 4.28 -1.51 17.34
C GLN A 290 3.07 -2.39 17.66
N LEU A 291 1.95 -1.75 17.98
CA LEU A 291 0.65 -2.40 18.10
C LEU A 291 -0.14 -2.14 16.82
N ASP A 292 -0.77 -3.18 16.29
CA ASP A 292 -1.80 -2.99 15.31
C ASP A 292 -3.10 -2.48 15.97
N THR A 293 -4.06 -2.07 15.17
CA THR A 293 -5.37 -1.59 15.64
C THR A 293 -6.16 -2.62 16.45
N ARG A 294 -5.70 -3.87 16.55
CA ARG A 294 -6.27 -4.97 17.32
C ARG A 294 -5.54 -5.26 18.64
N ASN A 295 -4.55 -4.44 19.02
CA ASN A 295 -3.68 -4.68 20.16
C ASN A 295 -2.85 -5.98 20.09
N GLU A 296 -2.66 -6.54 18.93
CA GLU A 296 -1.73 -7.66 18.73
C GLU A 296 -0.34 -7.11 18.48
N SER A 297 0.66 -7.55 19.27
CA SER A 297 2.05 -7.12 19.10
C SER A 297 2.55 -7.50 17.69
N ASN A 298 2.89 -6.50 16.91
CA ASN A 298 3.43 -6.70 15.58
C ASN A 298 4.94 -7.00 15.62
N LYS A 299 5.56 -7.16 14.46
CA LYS A 299 6.92 -7.65 14.21
C LYS A 299 8.05 -7.04 15.06
N CYS A 300 7.88 -5.84 15.62
CA CYS A 300 8.86 -5.19 16.49
C CYS A 300 8.51 -5.49 17.95
N ARG A 301 9.06 -6.57 18.51
CA ARG A 301 8.80 -6.97 19.90
C ARG A 301 9.75 -6.31 20.90
N VAL A 302 9.24 -6.11 22.10
CA VAL A 302 10.05 -5.78 23.29
C VAL A 302 10.96 -6.97 23.58
N GLY A 303 12.22 -6.77 23.61
CA GLY A 303 13.24 -7.81 23.87
C GLY A 303 14.63 -7.45 23.33
N ILE A 304 14.67 -6.43 22.47
CA ILE A 304 15.89 -6.01 21.78
C ILE A 304 16.82 -5.18 22.66
N ALA A 305 16.37 -4.66 23.79
CA ALA A 305 17.26 -3.92 24.67
C ALA A 305 18.46 -4.78 25.10
N ASP A 306 18.22 -6.06 25.40
CA ASP A 306 19.26 -7.01 25.76
C ASP A 306 20.06 -7.50 24.53
N GLU A 307 19.40 -7.68 23.38
CA GLU A 307 20.03 -8.04 22.12
C GLU A 307 20.81 -6.87 21.52
N PHE A 308 20.33 -5.63 21.73
CA PHE A 308 21.00 -4.42 21.24
C PHE A 308 22.36 -4.18 21.95
N GLU A 309 22.47 -4.39 23.26
CA GLU A 309 23.76 -4.36 23.94
C GLU A 309 24.70 -5.41 23.39
N ASN A 310 24.22 -6.61 23.12
CA ASN A 310 25.00 -7.69 22.50
C ASN A 310 25.42 -7.32 21.07
N ILE A 311 24.54 -6.70 20.27
CA ILE A 311 24.85 -6.27 18.91
C ILE A 311 25.85 -5.12 18.91
N ALA A 312 25.63 -4.05 19.70
CA ALA A 312 26.52 -2.92 19.77
C ALA A 312 27.89 -3.29 20.34
N VAL A 313 27.93 -4.09 21.39
CA VAL A 313 29.16 -4.56 22.03
C VAL A 313 29.82 -5.68 21.23
N GLY A 314 29.03 -6.57 20.60
CA GLY A 314 29.55 -7.72 19.85
C GLY A 314 30.32 -7.36 18.57
N PHE A 315 30.04 -6.19 17.98
CA PHE A 315 30.73 -5.72 16.76
C PHE A 315 31.77 -4.63 17.03
N ASP A 316 31.79 -4.04 18.23
CA ASP A 316 32.68 -2.94 18.63
C ASP A 316 32.77 -1.83 17.54
N PRO A 317 31.63 -1.29 17.09
CA PRO A 317 31.62 -0.36 15.97
C PRO A 317 32.12 1.02 16.41
N VAL A 318 32.91 1.67 15.56
CA VAL A 318 33.31 3.07 15.75
C VAL A 318 32.12 4.02 15.56
N ALA A 319 31.14 3.62 14.74
CA ALA A 319 29.90 4.41 14.52
C ALA A 319 28.70 3.52 14.19
N VAL A 320 27.52 4.01 14.56
CA VAL A 320 26.22 3.43 14.16
C VAL A 320 25.43 4.47 13.37
N PHE A 321 25.06 4.10 12.14
CA PHE A 321 24.18 4.88 11.27
C PHE A 321 22.74 4.40 11.48
N LEU A 322 21.89 5.25 12.03
CA LEU A 322 20.47 4.97 12.23
C LEU A 322 19.69 5.44 11.00
N VAL A 323 19.13 4.49 10.25
CA VAL A 323 18.48 4.72 8.96
C VAL A 323 17.06 4.22 8.97
N SER A 324 16.08 5.09 8.75
CA SER A 324 14.68 4.68 8.80
C SER A 324 13.75 5.63 8.05
N ARG A 325 12.55 5.15 7.72
CA ARG A 325 11.43 6.01 7.32
C ARG A 325 10.78 6.63 8.56
N TRP A 326 11.46 7.56 9.20
CA TRP A 326 11.15 8.10 10.52
C TRP A 326 9.70 8.59 10.69
N SER A 327 9.11 9.17 9.61
CA SER A 327 7.78 9.75 9.68
C SER A 327 6.66 8.72 9.95
N ILE A 328 6.81 7.47 9.50
CA ILE A 328 5.76 6.47 9.73
C ILE A 328 5.63 6.09 11.21
N TYR A 329 6.71 6.22 11.97
CA TYR A 329 6.74 5.86 13.39
C TYR A 329 6.23 6.96 14.32
N ASN A 330 6.15 8.19 13.83
CA ASN A 330 5.68 9.33 14.61
C ASN A 330 4.41 10.00 14.07
N ARG A 331 3.97 9.70 12.85
CA ARG A 331 2.73 10.26 12.26
C ARG A 331 1.79 9.20 11.69
N GLY A 332 2.26 7.98 11.52
CA GLY A 332 1.53 6.88 10.90
C GLY A 332 1.88 6.67 9.43
N TRP A 333 1.42 5.55 8.90
CA TRP A 333 1.69 5.16 7.53
C TRP A 333 0.85 5.94 6.53
N ILE A 334 1.50 6.60 5.57
CA ILE A 334 0.86 7.28 4.46
C ILE A 334 1.36 6.70 3.15
N SER A 335 0.43 6.42 2.27
CA SER A 335 0.66 6.05 0.89
C SER A 335 -0.31 6.83 0.02
N ASN A 336 0.15 7.37 -1.11
CA ASN A 336 -0.64 8.19 -2.03
C ASN A 336 -1.33 9.41 -1.36
N GLY A 337 -0.67 10.01 -0.36
CA GLY A 337 -1.19 11.19 0.34
C GLY A 337 -2.29 10.93 1.37
N PHE A 338 -2.66 9.65 1.60
CA PHE A 338 -3.70 9.26 2.56
C PHE A 338 -3.11 8.47 3.74
N LEU A 339 -3.59 8.78 4.94
CA LEU A 339 -3.29 8.00 6.13
C LEU A 339 -3.97 6.63 6.02
N HIS A 340 -3.19 5.56 6.11
CA HIS A 340 -3.76 4.21 6.12
C HIS A 340 -4.49 3.92 7.43
N GLY A 341 -5.70 3.34 7.34
CA GLY A 341 -6.53 3.01 8.50
C GLY A 341 -5.93 1.95 9.44
N ASP A 342 -4.96 1.15 8.97
CA ASP A 342 -4.20 0.17 9.77
C ASP A 342 -2.87 0.77 10.24
N THR A 343 -2.89 2.00 10.75
CA THR A 343 -1.69 2.68 11.22
C THR A 343 -1.19 2.04 12.52
N HIS A 344 0.03 1.52 12.49
CA HIS A 344 0.71 0.96 13.65
C HIS A 344 1.47 2.09 14.35
N TYR A 345 0.99 2.50 15.50
CA TYR A 345 1.66 3.50 16.31
C TYR A 345 2.79 2.90 17.13
N LEU A 346 3.89 3.64 17.23
CA LEU A 346 5.02 3.27 18.05
C LEU A 346 4.64 3.39 19.53
N SER A 347 4.87 2.34 20.29
CA SER A 347 4.57 2.23 21.72
C SER A 347 5.83 1.83 22.49
N ASP A 348 5.87 2.09 23.80
CA ASP A 348 6.90 1.60 24.73
C ASP A 348 6.28 1.14 26.05
N ALA A 349 7.10 0.75 27.00
CA ALA A 349 6.64 0.27 28.31
C ALA A 349 5.87 1.33 29.13
N GLU A 350 6.07 2.62 28.83
CA GLU A 350 5.45 3.73 29.53
C GLU A 350 4.14 4.17 28.92
N LEU A 351 4.02 4.04 27.57
CA LEU A 351 2.87 4.54 26.81
C LEU A 351 2.51 3.60 25.66
N THR A 352 1.31 3.03 25.74
CA THR A 352 0.67 2.36 24.62
C THR A 352 -0.02 3.43 23.76
N SER A 353 0.52 3.67 22.58
CA SER A 353 0.05 4.76 21.71
C SER A 353 -1.24 4.39 21.00
N ALA A 354 -2.25 5.25 21.12
CA ALA A 354 -3.50 5.19 20.37
C ALA A 354 -3.61 6.29 19.30
N THR A 355 -2.76 7.32 19.40
CA THR A 355 -2.76 8.49 18.52
C THR A 355 -1.35 8.79 17.99
N ALA A 356 -1.29 9.65 16.99
CA ALA A 356 -0.02 10.14 16.45
C ALA A 356 0.75 10.98 17.49
N GLU A 357 0.04 11.72 18.34
CA GLU A 357 0.63 12.51 19.42
C GLU A 357 1.32 11.63 20.44
N ASP A 358 0.70 10.50 20.82
CA ASP A 358 1.31 9.51 21.72
C ASP A 358 2.57 8.92 21.07
N ALA A 359 2.49 8.52 19.81
CA ALA A 359 3.61 7.97 19.06
C ALA A 359 4.79 8.94 18.93
N GLN A 360 4.52 10.26 18.82
CA GLN A 360 5.56 11.29 18.82
C GLN A 360 6.30 11.38 20.17
N GLN A 361 5.59 11.23 21.27
CA GLN A 361 6.21 11.22 22.60
C GLN A 361 7.08 9.98 22.80
N VAL A 362 6.56 8.80 22.40
CA VAL A 362 7.31 7.54 22.43
C VAL A 362 8.55 7.64 21.56
N PHE A 363 8.39 8.15 20.34
CA PHE A 363 9.50 8.33 19.39
C PHE A 363 10.62 9.20 19.98
N ALA A 364 10.27 10.35 20.55
CA ALA A 364 11.24 11.27 21.14
C ALA A 364 12.05 10.62 22.28
N ARG A 365 11.36 9.92 23.21
CA ARG A 365 12.01 9.20 24.31
C ARG A 365 12.89 8.06 23.80
N ALA A 366 12.38 7.26 22.90
CA ALA A 366 13.07 6.10 22.37
C ALA A 366 14.31 6.48 21.57
N LEU A 367 14.22 7.52 20.75
CA LEU A 367 15.38 8.03 19.99
C LEU A 367 16.46 8.54 20.94
N SER A 368 16.10 9.31 21.97
CA SER A 368 17.03 9.78 22.99
C SER A 368 17.68 8.61 23.73
N ARG A 369 16.88 7.63 24.19
CA ARG A 369 17.36 6.43 24.86
C ARG A 369 18.34 5.63 24.01
N THR A 370 18.04 5.45 22.72
CA THR A 370 18.91 4.73 21.77
C THR A 370 20.24 5.46 21.58
N VAL A 371 20.21 6.77 21.37
CA VAL A 371 21.42 7.59 21.24
C VAL A 371 22.25 7.53 22.52
N ASP A 372 21.63 7.67 23.69
CA ASP A 372 22.34 7.64 24.98
C ASP A 372 22.97 6.27 25.25
N ALA A 373 22.29 5.17 24.90
CA ALA A 373 22.80 3.82 25.03
C ALA A 373 24.06 3.60 24.16
N LEU A 374 24.04 4.00 22.89
CA LEU A 374 25.20 3.91 22.00
C LEU A 374 26.38 4.75 22.48
N ARG A 375 26.12 5.98 22.84
CA ARG A 375 27.17 6.90 23.28
C ARG A 375 27.81 6.49 24.62
N LYS A 376 27.08 5.81 25.50
CA LYS A 376 27.63 5.25 26.75
C LYS A 376 28.75 4.25 26.50
N HIS A 377 28.71 3.57 25.34
CA HIS A 377 29.76 2.66 24.89
C HIS A 377 30.86 3.34 24.04
N GLY A 378 30.85 4.67 23.95
CA GLY A 378 31.83 5.40 23.14
C GLY A 378 31.57 5.37 21.63
N ILE A 379 30.40 4.87 21.20
CA ILE A 379 30.04 4.71 19.79
C ILE A 379 29.50 6.03 19.23
N ALA A 380 30.05 6.49 18.11
CA ALA A 380 29.53 7.65 17.41
C ALA A 380 28.16 7.34 16.79
N VAL A 381 27.21 8.27 16.87
CA VAL A 381 25.86 8.10 16.31
C VAL A 381 25.65 9.04 15.15
N VAL A 382 25.22 8.49 14.02
CA VAL A 382 24.88 9.23 12.80
C VAL A 382 23.40 9.03 12.50
N LEU A 383 22.60 10.09 12.55
CA LEU A 383 21.19 10.08 12.20
C LEU A 383 21.04 10.35 10.71
N VAL A 384 20.52 9.37 9.96
CA VAL A 384 20.27 9.53 8.52
C VAL A 384 18.84 10.01 8.32
N LYS A 385 18.69 11.21 7.72
CA LYS A 385 17.36 11.74 7.41
C LYS A 385 16.67 10.93 6.32
N THR A 386 15.36 10.85 6.40
CA THR A 386 14.55 10.12 5.41
C THR A 386 14.64 10.79 4.04
N VAL A 387 14.73 9.99 2.99
CA VAL A 387 14.58 10.46 1.60
C VAL A 387 13.16 10.98 1.36
N PRO A 388 12.96 11.92 0.41
CA PRO A 388 11.62 12.36 0.02
C PRO A 388 10.73 11.19 -0.39
N VAL A 389 9.48 11.19 0.07
CA VAL A 389 8.47 10.23 -0.37
C VAL A 389 7.79 10.78 -1.61
N LEU A 390 7.73 9.98 -2.67
CA LEU A 390 7.10 10.36 -3.92
C LEU A 390 5.58 10.23 -3.83
N ALA A 391 4.87 10.98 -4.64
CA ALA A 391 3.41 10.92 -4.72
C ALA A 391 2.91 9.59 -5.33
N ASP A 392 3.73 8.93 -6.15
CA ASP A 392 3.41 7.67 -6.81
C ASP A 392 4.70 6.90 -7.16
N SER A 393 4.60 5.70 -7.73
CA SER A 393 5.77 4.97 -8.20
C SER A 393 6.53 5.76 -9.28
N PRO A 394 7.87 5.62 -9.39
CA PRO A 394 8.65 6.33 -10.40
C PRO A 394 8.14 6.13 -11.83
N THR A 395 7.65 4.93 -12.14
CA THR A 395 7.09 4.60 -13.46
C THR A 395 5.76 5.30 -13.70
N ASP A 396 4.90 5.42 -12.70
CA ASP A 396 3.63 6.13 -12.81
C ASP A 396 3.84 7.64 -12.92
N LEU A 397 4.82 8.18 -12.17
CA LEU A 397 5.27 9.57 -12.30
C LEU A 397 5.80 9.87 -13.71
N TYR A 398 6.65 8.98 -14.25
CA TYR A 398 7.17 9.10 -15.61
C TYR A 398 6.05 9.15 -16.66
N TRP A 399 5.09 8.21 -16.57
CA TRP A 399 3.96 8.19 -17.49
C TRP A 399 3.01 9.38 -17.30
N SER A 400 2.85 9.86 -16.08
CA SER A 400 2.08 11.07 -15.79
C SER A 400 2.73 12.30 -16.40
N GLU A 401 4.04 12.44 -16.27
CA GLU A 401 4.84 13.49 -16.89
C GLU A 401 4.74 13.45 -18.44
N LYS A 402 4.86 12.25 -19.03
CA LYS A 402 4.71 12.06 -20.49
C LYS A 402 3.32 12.42 -21.01
N ARG A 403 2.30 12.34 -20.16
CA ARG A 403 0.93 12.77 -20.45
C ARG A 403 0.66 14.25 -20.15
N GLY A 404 1.71 15.01 -19.79
CA GLY A 404 1.61 16.44 -19.47
C GLY A 404 1.06 16.72 -18.06
N ARG A 405 0.94 15.70 -17.19
CA ARG A 405 0.56 15.87 -15.81
C ARG A 405 1.77 16.36 -15.01
N ARG A 406 1.64 17.47 -14.31
CA ARG A 406 2.63 17.88 -13.33
C ARG A 406 2.48 16.98 -12.10
N VAL A 407 3.48 16.17 -11.86
CA VAL A 407 3.59 15.36 -10.65
C VAL A 407 4.87 15.80 -9.96
N GLU A 408 4.69 16.59 -8.92
CA GLU A 408 5.81 17.20 -8.21
C GLU A 408 5.79 16.69 -6.76
N THR A 409 6.90 16.15 -6.30
CA THR A 409 7.13 15.98 -4.87
C THR A 409 7.71 17.30 -4.37
N VAL A 410 6.92 18.05 -3.63
CA VAL A 410 7.29 19.39 -3.17
C VAL A 410 8.14 19.27 -1.90
N LEU A 411 9.30 19.93 -1.88
CA LEU A 411 10.19 19.94 -0.71
C LEU A 411 9.47 20.38 0.56
N ALA A 412 8.57 21.35 0.48
CA ALA A 412 7.82 21.84 1.65
C ALA A 412 6.93 20.74 2.25
N GLU A 413 6.30 19.88 1.42
CA GLU A 413 5.51 18.75 1.89
C GLU A 413 6.38 17.69 2.55
N HIS A 414 7.52 17.37 1.94
CA HIS A 414 8.50 16.47 2.55
C HIS A 414 8.95 16.95 3.93
N LEU A 415 9.31 18.22 4.06
CA LEU A 415 9.75 18.81 5.32
C LEU A 415 8.62 18.86 6.37
N ASP A 416 7.40 19.14 5.95
CA ASP A 416 6.25 19.08 6.87
C ASP A 416 6.01 17.65 7.38
N TRP A 417 6.12 16.66 6.51
CA TRP A 417 6.03 15.25 6.89
C TRP A 417 7.08 14.85 7.91
N GLN A 418 8.31 15.33 7.75
CA GLN A 418 9.46 15.00 8.59
C GLN A 418 9.57 15.90 9.85
N ARG A 419 8.76 16.95 9.97
CA ARG A 419 8.98 18.05 10.94
C ARG A 419 9.22 17.57 12.38
N HIS A 420 8.47 16.57 12.88
CA HIS A 420 8.64 16.05 14.24
C HIS A 420 9.96 15.29 14.40
N GLY A 421 10.28 14.40 13.47
CA GLY A 421 11.57 13.71 13.46
C GLY A 421 12.75 14.66 13.31
N LEU A 422 12.66 15.63 12.40
CA LEU A 422 13.69 16.64 12.20
C LEU A 422 13.90 17.54 13.42
N ALA A 423 12.82 17.86 14.15
CA ALA A 423 12.93 18.62 15.41
C ALA A 423 13.71 17.84 16.48
N GLN A 424 13.44 16.54 16.62
CA GLN A 424 14.17 15.67 17.55
C GLN A 424 15.64 15.50 17.10
N PHE A 425 15.88 15.32 15.80
CA PHE A 425 17.25 15.24 15.26
C PHE A 425 18.03 16.50 15.55
N LYS A 426 17.44 17.66 15.29
CA LYS A 426 18.09 18.95 15.58
C LYS A 426 18.45 19.09 17.05
N GLN A 427 17.55 18.71 17.95
CA GLN A 427 17.80 18.77 19.41
C GLN A 427 18.98 17.86 19.82
N LEU A 428 19.10 16.67 19.22
CA LEU A 428 20.18 15.73 19.52
C LEU A 428 21.51 16.19 18.91
N VAL A 429 21.50 16.67 17.67
CA VAL A 429 22.70 17.19 16.98
C VAL A 429 23.25 18.43 17.71
N ASP A 430 22.38 19.38 18.04
CA ASP A 430 22.80 20.65 18.71
C ASP A 430 23.25 20.43 20.18
N GLY A 431 22.73 19.39 20.84
CA GLY A 431 22.91 19.22 22.30
C GLY A 431 23.82 18.06 22.72
N ARG A 432 24.13 17.10 21.86
CA ARG A 432 24.72 15.81 22.26
C ARG A 432 25.88 15.30 21.41
N ASP A 433 26.44 16.11 20.55
CA ASP A 433 27.53 15.67 19.67
C ASP A 433 27.15 14.44 18.82
N VAL A 434 25.95 14.47 18.23
CA VAL A 434 25.40 13.49 17.31
C VAL A 434 25.53 14.01 15.89
N LEU A 435 25.96 13.16 14.98
CA LEU A 435 26.14 13.53 13.58
C LEU A 435 24.83 13.31 12.80
N ALA A 436 24.65 14.05 11.70
CA ALA A 436 23.52 13.86 10.80
C ALA A 436 23.97 13.76 9.34
N LEU A 437 23.32 12.88 8.60
CA LEU A 437 23.48 12.71 7.15
C LEU A 437 22.15 13.10 6.47
N ASP A 438 22.21 14.11 5.58
CA ASP A 438 21.01 14.70 4.97
C ASP A 438 21.03 14.55 3.44
N PRO A 439 20.21 13.62 2.86
CA PRO A 439 20.10 13.46 1.43
C PRO A 439 19.23 14.53 0.74
N THR A 440 18.50 15.33 1.52
CA THR A 440 17.53 16.31 0.99
C THR A 440 18.13 17.27 -0.04
N PRO A 441 19.31 17.88 0.18
CA PRO A 441 19.90 18.80 -0.81
C PRO A 441 20.25 18.13 -2.16
N VAL A 442 20.55 16.82 -2.13
CA VAL A 442 20.87 16.05 -3.34
C VAL A 442 19.61 15.72 -4.12
N LEU A 443 18.59 15.24 -3.42
CA LEU A 443 17.34 14.80 -4.04
C LEU A 443 16.37 15.95 -4.33
N CYS A 444 16.44 17.03 -3.56
CA CYS A 444 15.63 18.24 -3.73
C CYS A 444 16.54 19.49 -3.87
N PRO A 445 17.25 19.65 -4.97
CA PRO A 445 18.17 20.80 -5.18
C PRO A 445 17.41 22.13 -5.36
N SER A 446 16.09 22.09 -5.42
CA SER A 446 15.20 23.26 -5.52
C SER A 446 13.97 23.04 -4.63
N SER A 447 12.90 23.80 -4.86
CA SER A 447 11.61 23.56 -4.18
C SER A 447 10.93 22.23 -4.58
N GLN A 448 11.48 21.54 -5.57
CA GLN A 448 10.99 20.27 -6.07
C GLN A 448 12.03 19.18 -5.90
N CYS A 449 11.58 17.97 -5.55
CA CYS A 449 12.40 16.79 -5.41
C CYS A 449 12.41 15.99 -6.70
N ARG A 450 13.58 15.53 -7.08
CA ARG A 450 13.79 14.73 -8.30
C ARG A 450 13.53 13.26 -7.99
N TYR A 451 12.87 12.58 -8.92
CA TYR A 451 12.68 11.13 -8.84
C TYR A 451 13.51 10.36 -9.88
N ARG A 452 14.11 11.08 -10.84
CA ARG A 452 14.96 10.54 -11.93
C ARG A 452 15.82 11.61 -12.57
N ASP A 453 16.75 11.18 -13.42
CA ASP A 453 17.40 11.94 -14.48
C ASP A 453 17.27 11.22 -15.83
N GLU A 454 18.23 11.47 -16.75
CA GLU A 454 18.28 10.83 -18.06
C GLU A 454 18.81 9.40 -18.00
N GLU A 455 19.58 9.05 -16.96
CA GLU A 455 20.25 7.75 -16.82
C GLU A 455 19.41 6.74 -16.05
N GLY A 456 18.56 7.19 -15.08
CA GLY A 456 17.75 6.26 -14.30
C GLY A 456 16.79 6.87 -13.31
N PHE A 457 16.02 6.00 -12.68
CA PHE A 457 15.17 6.34 -11.56
C PHE A 457 15.97 6.33 -10.25
N TYR A 458 15.79 7.36 -9.42
CA TYR A 458 16.40 7.42 -8.08
C TYR A 458 15.72 6.54 -7.06
N TYR A 459 14.50 6.10 -7.35
CA TYR A 459 13.66 5.30 -6.47
C TYR A 459 13.22 4.01 -7.14
N ARG A 460 13.11 2.96 -6.34
CA ARG A 460 12.56 1.66 -6.71
C ARG A 460 11.04 1.64 -6.66
N ASP A 461 10.49 2.33 -5.69
CA ASP A 461 9.07 2.52 -5.42
C ASP A 461 8.83 3.98 -4.98
N ASP A 462 7.75 4.28 -4.29
CA ASP A 462 7.43 5.65 -3.86
C ASP A 462 8.33 6.21 -2.75
N ASN A 463 9.21 5.40 -2.13
CA ASN A 463 9.98 5.83 -0.97
C ASN A 463 11.37 5.18 -0.79
N HIS A 464 11.66 4.05 -1.42
CA HIS A 464 12.97 3.41 -1.31
C HIS A 464 13.90 3.82 -2.45
N LEU A 465 15.15 4.14 -2.14
CA LEU A 465 16.16 4.37 -3.16
C LEU A 465 16.36 3.14 -4.04
N SER A 466 16.52 3.37 -5.34
CA SER A 466 17.10 2.39 -6.24
C SER A 466 18.61 2.34 -6.02
N ARG A 467 19.29 1.36 -6.62
CA ARG A 467 20.76 1.33 -6.60
C ARG A 467 21.36 2.50 -7.38
N TYR A 468 20.74 2.86 -8.52
CA TYR A 468 21.15 4.05 -9.24
C TYR A 468 20.98 5.32 -8.38
N GLY A 469 19.81 5.50 -7.75
CA GLY A 469 19.58 6.60 -6.83
C GLY A 469 20.57 6.61 -5.65
N SER A 470 20.91 5.44 -5.11
CA SER A 470 21.95 5.32 -4.08
C SER A 470 23.32 5.79 -4.59
N SER A 471 23.67 5.54 -5.85
CA SER A 471 24.94 6.03 -6.43
C SER A 471 24.93 7.55 -6.59
N VAL A 472 23.81 8.13 -6.99
CA VAL A 472 23.61 9.59 -7.09
C VAL A 472 23.70 10.24 -5.70
N VAL A 473 23.01 9.65 -4.73
CA VAL A 473 23.03 10.12 -3.33
C VAL A 473 24.45 10.04 -2.76
N TYR A 474 25.17 8.93 -2.95
CA TYR A 474 26.56 8.81 -2.51
C TYR A 474 27.44 9.91 -3.07
N ALA A 475 27.36 10.15 -4.39
CA ALA A 475 28.16 11.18 -5.05
C ALA A 475 27.86 12.59 -4.51
N GLY A 476 26.56 12.89 -4.27
CA GLY A 476 26.14 14.19 -3.75
C GLY A 476 26.39 14.39 -2.25
N LEU A 477 26.55 13.31 -1.49
CA LEU A 477 26.81 13.37 -0.04
C LEU A 477 28.29 13.26 0.33
N ARG A 478 29.21 13.24 -0.65
CA ARG A 478 30.63 13.01 -0.39
C ARG A 478 31.19 13.94 0.69
N GLU A 479 30.93 15.23 0.63
CA GLU A 479 31.42 16.20 1.63
C GLU A 479 30.87 15.90 3.04
N GLN A 480 29.60 15.55 3.16
CA GLN A 480 29.01 15.18 4.45
C GLN A 480 29.62 13.87 5.01
N LEU A 481 29.83 12.89 4.15
CA LEU A 481 30.42 11.59 4.51
C LEU A 481 31.89 11.73 4.93
N GLU A 482 32.68 12.57 4.25
CA GLU A 482 34.05 12.90 4.66
C GLU A 482 34.08 13.60 6.03
N ALA A 483 33.22 14.59 6.24
CA ALA A 483 33.13 15.28 7.54
C ALA A 483 32.73 14.30 8.67
N ILE A 484 31.83 13.35 8.41
CA ILE A 484 31.46 12.29 9.35
C ILE A 484 32.67 11.38 9.61
N SER A 485 33.41 10.98 8.58
CA SER A 485 34.60 10.13 8.71
C SER A 485 35.68 10.80 9.56
N GLU A 486 35.91 12.10 9.37
CA GLU A 486 36.83 12.87 10.20
C GLU A 486 36.37 12.98 11.67
N ALA A 487 35.07 13.15 11.90
CA ALA A 487 34.52 13.23 13.26
C ALA A 487 34.60 11.90 14.01
N ILE A 488 34.42 10.77 13.31
CA ILE A 488 34.53 9.42 13.90
C ILE A 488 35.97 9.09 14.27
N ARG A 489 36.97 9.61 13.56
CA ARG A 489 38.40 9.36 13.83
C ARG A 489 38.97 10.18 14.98
N ARG A 490 38.30 11.22 15.44
CA ARG A 490 38.69 12.07 16.59
C ARG A 490 38.26 11.46 17.90
#